data_81b98ed5e364f7b31a95c6d74766202d
#
_entry.id   81b98ed5e364f7b31a95c6d74766202d
#
_cell.length_a   1.000
_cell.length_b   1.000
_cell.length_c   1.000
_cell.angle_alpha   90.00
_cell.angle_beta   90.00
_cell.angle_gamma   90.00
#
_symmetry.space_group_name_H-M   'P 1'
#
loop_
_entity.id
_entity.type
_entity.pdbx_description
1 polymer ?
#
loop_
_entity_poly.entity_id
_entity_poly.type
_entity_poly.pdbx_seq_one_letter_code
_entity_poly.pdbx_strand_id
1 'polypeptide(L)'
;MSYAQHRKIIDADSHVIELDDFLHEVASKEHKDLIPLMSAQKELPVVQAGLDRGRELFEKRQKDPETMAKFEEAILDNTKSGWNRLGAFDPKERSHALDLFGYSLQWVLPTFSFHQIAHTDDLEVLEAGALTLNKAMGSFCEADERLKAIGYLPLQLGPKKALEIMKRGFEDGCYSFMIDTNEPNDENISFTHPDFDPIWDEFVQTKAPFVIHVAVNGHYKAVSESFKNNGKTELELGGDAPAGELGLMTINSSAELFLSAMIFDGVFERHPNLKGISMEHGAFWLPSWLKALDYTASLFKRKREFKELPSETAKKHIKVSPFAGEPVGWIIENVGPEMLVYASDYPHPEGTSDPIRKFEATMTDCNEETMNAFYHGNMEELMGIKL
;
A
#
# COMPACT_ATOMS: atom_id res chain seq x y z
N MET A 1 11.71 13.38 -23.08
CA MET A 1 10.61 12.39 -23.17
C MET A 1 10.49 11.78 -21.80
N SER A 2 9.28 11.64 -21.26
CA SER A 2 9.05 10.96 -19.98
C SER A 2 9.32 9.45 -20.06
N TYR A 3 9.53 8.82 -18.91
CA TYR A 3 9.77 7.39 -18.82
C TYR A 3 8.57 6.54 -19.35
N ALA A 4 7.34 6.95 -19.03
CA ALA A 4 6.12 6.28 -19.50
C ALA A 4 5.90 6.40 -21.02
N GLN A 5 6.62 7.30 -21.71
CA GLN A 5 6.51 7.56 -23.15
C GLN A 5 5.05 7.81 -23.59
N HIS A 6 4.44 6.83 -24.25
CA HIS A 6 3.06 6.91 -24.78
C HIS A 6 2.02 6.24 -23.86
N ARG A 7 2.45 5.56 -22.80
CA ARG A 7 1.54 4.88 -21.89
C ARG A 7 0.93 5.86 -20.88
N LYS A 8 -0.38 5.78 -20.74
CA LYS A 8 -1.08 6.36 -19.62
C LYS A 8 -0.89 5.42 -18.41
N ILE A 9 -0.42 5.94 -17.29
CA ILE A 9 -0.12 5.14 -16.10
C ILE A 9 -0.74 5.78 -14.87
N ILE A 10 -1.44 4.98 -14.09
CA ILE A 10 -1.78 5.25 -12.70
C ILE A 10 -0.94 4.30 -11.85
N ASP A 11 -0.08 4.85 -11.04
CA ASP A 11 0.79 4.11 -10.14
C ASP A 11 0.06 3.90 -8.81
N ALA A 12 -0.32 2.65 -8.54
CA ALA A 12 -1.12 2.32 -7.38
C ALA A 12 -0.31 2.30 -6.08
N ASP A 13 1.02 2.18 -6.17
CA ASP A 13 1.90 2.00 -5.02
C ASP A 13 3.19 2.78 -5.17
N SER A 14 3.32 3.78 -4.34
CA SER A 14 4.54 4.53 -4.13
C SER A 14 4.56 5.08 -2.71
N HIS A 15 5.73 5.51 -2.26
CA HIS A 15 5.93 5.90 -0.88
C HIS A 15 6.53 7.29 -0.71
N VAL A 16 6.26 7.90 0.44
CA VAL A 16 7.12 8.93 1.00
C VAL A 16 8.14 8.25 1.91
N ILE A 17 9.41 8.63 1.82
CA ILE A 17 10.47 8.20 2.73
C ILE A 17 10.71 9.34 3.71
N GLU A 18 9.97 9.34 4.79
CA GLU A 18 9.82 10.48 5.68
C GLU A 18 11.14 10.89 6.35
N LEU A 19 11.28 12.18 6.61
CA LEU A 19 12.28 12.70 7.52
C LEU A 19 11.86 12.49 8.97
N ASP A 20 12.80 12.58 9.89
CA ASP A 20 12.62 12.31 11.33
C ASP A 20 11.50 13.12 11.99
N ASP A 21 11.30 14.34 11.51
CA ASP A 21 10.34 15.33 12.01
C ASP A 21 9.00 15.37 11.24
N PHE A 22 8.82 14.50 10.24
CA PHE A 22 7.66 14.50 9.34
C PHE A 22 6.31 14.56 10.09
N LEU A 23 6.12 13.71 11.08
CA LEU A 23 4.90 13.73 11.90
C LEU A 23 4.85 14.98 12.80
N HIS A 24 5.98 15.36 13.36
CA HIS A 24 6.06 16.50 14.29
C HIS A 24 5.83 17.86 13.61
N GLU A 25 6.06 17.98 12.31
CA GLU A 25 5.77 19.23 11.57
C GLU A 25 4.29 19.61 11.61
N VAL A 26 3.40 18.62 11.58
CA VAL A 26 1.94 18.85 11.53
C VAL A 26 1.21 18.49 12.82
N ALA A 27 1.88 17.82 13.77
CA ALA A 27 1.31 17.38 15.02
C ALA A 27 0.86 18.57 15.90
N SER A 28 -0.26 18.40 16.62
CA SER A 28 -0.60 19.28 17.73
C SER A 28 0.45 19.20 18.83
N LYS A 29 0.48 20.18 19.73
CA LYS A 29 1.42 20.14 20.88
C LYS A 29 1.24 18.87 21.72
N GLU A 30 0.01 18.47 21.94
CA GLU A 30 -0.36 17.28 22.70
C GLU A 30 0.13 15.99 22.00
N HIS A 31 -0.08 15.88 20.69
CA HIS A 31 0.36 14.73 19.90
C HIS A 31 1.88 14.64 19.80
N LYS A 32 2.60 15.76 19.76
CA LYS A 32 4.09 15.75 19.74
C LYS A 32 4.69 15.07 20.98
N ASP A 33 4.04 15.23 22.13
CA ASP A 33 4.52 14.64 23.38
C ASP A 33 4.27 13.11 23.42
N LEU A 34 3.32 12.62 22.62
CA LEU A 34 2.97 11.18 22.53
C LEU A 34 3.76 10.45 21.43
N ILE A 35 3.97 11.08 20.27
CA ILE A 35 4.56 10.42 19.11
C ILE A 35 6.09 10.47 19.19
N PRO A 36 6.80 9.32 19.25
CA PRO A 36 8.25 9.32 19.27
C PRO A 36 8.84 9.79 17.94
N LEU A 37 10.02 10.42 17.97
CA LEU A 37 10.80 10.64 16.75
C LEU A 37 11.30 9.32 16.19
N MET A 38 11.44 9.22 14.88
CA MET A 38 11.96 8.02 14.20
C MET A 38 13.39 7.69 14.69
N SER A 39 14.25 8.70 14.86
CA SER A 39 15.61 8.56 15.37
C SER A 39 15.68 8.06 16.83
N ALA A 40 14.59 8.19 17.59
CA ALA A 40 14.53 7.68 18.95
C ALA A 40 14.27 6.16 19.02
N GLN A 41 13.90 5.53 17.92
CA GLN A 41 13.72 4.09 17.84
C GLN A 41 15.10 3.38 17.85
N LYS A 42 15.36 2.64 18.90
CA LYS A 42 16.69 2.04 19.19
C LYS A 42 17.18 1.02 18.15
N GLU A 43 16.31 0.57 17.28
CA GLU A 43 16.57 -0.52 16.31
C GLU A 43 17.17 -0.02 14.99
N LEU A 44 17.32 1.28 14.79
CA LEU A 44 17.73 1.87 13.51
C LEU A 44 18.94 2.83 13.59
N PRO A 45 20.13 2.41 14.06
CA PRO A 45 21.32 3.29 14.03
C PRO A 45 21.73 3.69 12.61
N VAL A 46 21.29 2.94 11.59
CA VAL A 46 21.53 3.23 10.17
C VAL A 46 20.61 4.36 9.66
N VAL A 47 19.47 4.57 10.30
CA VAL A 47 18.47 5.57 9.90
C VAL A 47 19.04 6.97 9.96
N GLN A 48 19.72 7.36 11.06
CA GLN A 48 20.27 8.71 11.19
C GLN A 48 21.29 9.04 10.08
N ALA A 49 22.17 8.10 9.78
CA ALA A 49 23.15 8.30 8.69
C ALA A 49 22.46 8.41 7.31
N GLY A 50 21.39 7.68 7.10
CA GLY A 50 20.55 7.76 5.88
C GLY A 50 19.84 9.12 5.76
N LEU A 51 19.22 9.59 6.84
CA LEU A 51 18.56 10.90 6.94
C LEU A 51 19.53 12.04 6.65
N ASP A 52 20.70 12.06 7.32
CA ASP A 52 21.72 13.11 7.16
C ASP A 52 22.22 13.16 5.71
N ARG A 53 22.49 12.00 5.13
CA ARG A 53 22.91 11.91 3.73
C ARG A 53 21.79 12.33 2.77
N GLY A 54 20.54 11.95 3.02
CA GLY A 54 19.39 12.37 2.22
C GLY A 54 19.25 13.88 2.20
N ARG A 55 19.33 14.54 3.36
CA ARG A 55 19.29 16.00 3.50
C ARG A 55 20.48 16.67 2.78
N GLU A 56 21.69 16.16 2.96
CA GLU A 56 22.89 16.70 2.27
C GLU A 56 22.73 16.64 0.75
N LEU A 57 22.30 15.51 0.22
CA LEU A 57 22.12 15.34 -1.22
C LEU A 57 20.96 16.21 -1.75
N PHE A 58 19.86 16.35 -1.00
CA PHE A 58 18.76 17.25 -1.32
C PHE A 58 19.28 18.70 -1.42
N GLU A 59 19.94 19.21 -0.39
CA GLU A 59 20.48 20.55 -0.41
C GLU A 59 21.47 20.80 -1.56
N LYS A 60 22.27 19.81 -1.89
CA LYS A 60 23.24 19.89 -2.97
C LYS A 60 22.55 20.01 -4.33
N ARG A 61 21.56 19.15 -4.62
CA ARG A 61 20.86 19.18 -5.90
C ARG A 61 19.97 20.42 -6.06
N GLN A 62 19.47 21.00 -4.95
CA GLN A 62 18.75 22.27 -5.00
C GLN A 62 19.65 23.48 -5.38
N LYS A 63 20.95 23.41 -5.06
CA LYS A 63 21.89 24.50 -5.28
C LYS A 63 22.72 24.34 -6.57
N ASP A 64 22.80 23.12 -7.11
CA ASP A 64 23.67 22.78 -8.25
C ASP A 64 22.87 22.08 -9.37
N PRO A 65 22.59 22.79 -10.49
CA PRO A 65 21.87 22.23 -11.62
C PRO A 65 22.51 20.99 -12.25
N GLU A 66 23.84 20.88 -12.23
CA GLU A 66 24.53 19.70 -12.77
C GLU A 66 24.28 18.47 -11.88
N THR A 67 24.22 18.68 -10.58
CA THR A 67 23.83 17.62 -9.63
C THR A 67 22.36 17.24 -9.84
N MET A 68 21.46 18.20 -9.99
CA MET A 68 20.05 17.91 -10.27
C MET A 68 19.88 17.07 -11.54
N ALA A 69 20.51 17.47 -12.65
CA ALA A 69 20.46 16.73 -13.92
C ALA A 69 20.90 15.25 -13.77
N LYS A 70 21.90 14.97 -12.93
CA LYS A 70 22.32 13.59 -12.64
C LYS A 70 21.29 12.79 -11.86
N PHE A 71 20.46 13.41 -11.03
CA PHE A 71 19.35 12.75 -10.34
C PHE A 71 18.18 12.52 -11.29
N GLU A 72 17.91 13.46 -12.19
CA GLU A 72 16.89 13.32 -13.23
C GLU A 72 17.22 12.18 -14.20
N GLU A 73 18.46 12.13 -14.71
CA GLU A 73 18.95 11.03 -15.54
C GLU A 73 18.89 9.66 -14.83
N ALA A 74 19.12 9.65 -13.52
CA ALA A 74 19.15 8.45 -12.70
C ALA A 74 17.82 8.16 -12.00
N ILE A 75 16.71 8.69 -12.49
CA ILE A 75 15.38 8.50 -11.85
C ILE A 75 14.99 7.01 -11.68
N LEU A 76 15.49 6.16 -12.56
CA LEU A 76 15.28 4.71 -12.53
C LEU A 76 16.40 3.93 -11.83
N ASP A 77 17.45 4.59 -11.36
CA ASP A 77 18.61 3.92 -10.77
C ASP A 77 18.37 3.57 -9.30
N ASN A 78 18.23 2.29 -8.98
CA ASN A 78 18.03 1.79 -7.61
C ASN A 78 19.20 2.04 -6.67
N THR A 79 20.39 2.35 -7.16
CA THR A 79 21.53 2.67 -6.29
C THR A 79 21.33 3.96 -5.50
N LYS A 80 20.35 4.76 -5.89
CA LYS A 80 19.94 6.01 -5.20
C LYS A 80 18.57 5.85 -4.51
N SER A 81 18.29 4.68 -3.97
CA SER A 81 17.03 4.35 -3.33
C SER A 81 16.80 5.08 -2.00
N GLY A 82 15.59 5.00 -1.48
CA GLY A 82 15.18 5.59 -0.22
C GLY A 82 15.37 7.12 -0.21
N TRP A 83 15.86 7.68 0.89
CA TRP A 83 16.07 9.12 1.06
C TRP A 83 16.93 9.78 -0.03
N ASN A 84 17.73 9.02 -0.74
CA ASN A 84 18.60 9.57 -1.78
C ASN A 84 17.86 9.87 -3.10
N ARG A 85 16.67 9.30 -3.30
CA ARG A 85 15.90 9.51 -4.54
C ARG A 85 15.27 10.88 -4.65
N LEU A 86 15.08 11.32 -5.90
CA LEU A 86 14.37 12.55 -6.20
C LEU A 86 12.92 12.47 -5.73
N GLY A 87 12.49 13.43 -4.92
CA GLY A 87 11.12 13.46 -4.41
C GLY A 87 10.80 12.38 -3.36
N ALA A 88 11.81 11.80 -2.69
CA ALA A 88 11.60 10.82 -1.64
C ALA A 88 10.81 11.40 -0.47
N PHE A 89 11.17 12.62 -0.01
CA PHE A 89 10.55 13.29 1.14
C PHE A 89 10.12 14.74 0.86
N ASP A 90 10.52 15.32 -0.26
CA ASP A 90 10.12 16.68 -0.62
C ASP A 90 8.98 16.66 -1.65
N PRO A 91 7.83 17.28 -1.33
CA PRO A 91 6.65 17.21 -2.19
C PRO A 91 6.82 17.91 -3.54
N LYS A 92 7.64 18.95 -3.62
CA LYS A 92 7.92 19.65 -4.90
C LYS A 92 8.82 18.82 -5.81
N GLU A 93 9.83 18.18 -5.22
CA GLU A 93 10.65 17.23 -5.98
C GLU A 93 9.81 16.00 -6.41
N ARG A 94 8.82 15.58 -5.61
CA ARG A 94 7.92 14.48 -5.99
C ARG A 94 7.09 14.87 -7.21
N SER A 95 6.54 16.07 -7.25
CA SER A 95 5.84 16.59 -8.42
C SER A 95 6.75 16.60 -9.66
N HIS A 96 8.01 17.05 -9.52
CA HIS A 96 8.99 17.03 -10.60
C HIS A 96 9.36 15.58 -11.03
N ALA A 97 9.55 14.68 -10.09
CA ALA A 97 9.79 13.26 -10.40
C ALA A 97 8.60 12.65 -11.18
N LEU A 98 7.37 13.03 -10.82
CA LEU A 98 6.17 12.59 -11.52
C LEU A 98 6.13 13.08 -12.98
N ASP A 99 6.62 14.31 -13.26
CA ASP A 99 6.80 14.82 -14.64
C ASP A 99 7.82 14.00 -15.43
N LEU A 100 8.93 13.61 -14.80
CA LEU A 100 9.96 12.78 -15.43
C LEU A 100 9.44 11.37 -15.71
N PHE A 101 8.67 10.78 -14.80
CA PHE A 101 7.98 9.51 -15.03
C PHE A 101 6.93 9.63 -16.12
N GLY A 102 6.20 10.73 -16.17
CA GLY A 102 5.05 10.92 -17.07
C GLY A 102 3.83 10.12 -16.62
N TYR A 103 3.70 9.85 -15.31
CA TYR A 103 2.53 9.19 -14.75
C TYR A 103 1.37 10.17 -14.62
N SER A 104 0.17 9.67 -14.91
CA SER A 104 -1.06 10.48 -14.84
C SER A 104 -1.53 10.69 -13.41
N LEU A 105 -1.24 9.73 -12.52
CA LEU A 105 -1.62 9.75 -11.12
C LEU A 105 -0.74 8.78 -10.33
N GLN A 106 -0.49 9.08 -9.07
CA GLN A 106 0.29 8.23 -8.17
C GLN A 106 -0.33 8.23 -6.76
N TRP A 107 -0.56 7.05 -6.21
CA TRP A 107 -0.88 6.90 -4.80
C TRP A 107 0.41 6.95 -3.98
N VAL A 108 0.36 7.64 -2.86
CA VAL A 108 1.51 7.82 -1.97
C VAL A 108 1.18 7.29 -0.60
N LEU A 109 1.94 6.31 -0.15
CA LEU A 109 1.83 5.65 1.13
C LEU A 109 2.94 6.12 2.08
N PRO A 110 2.74 6.08 3.40
CA PRO A 110 3.81 6.28 4.37
C PRO A 110 4.74 5.06 4.42
N THR A 111 5.96 5.25 4.91
CA THR A 111 6.94 4.20 5.16
C THR A 111 7.30 4.15 6.65
N PHE A 112 8.29 4.91 7.08
CA PHE A 112 8.80 4.87 8.45
C PHE A 112 7.87 5.48 9.49
N SER A 113 7.13 6.53 9.14
CA SER A 113 6.17 7.14 10.04
C SER A 113 5.02 6.20 10.39
N PHE A 114 4.66 5.31 9.49
CA PHE A 114 3.71 4.24 9.74
C PHE A 114 4.21 3.31 10.86
N HIS A 115 5.47 2.85 10.76
CA HIS A 115 6.07 1.97 11.77
C HIS A 115 6.22 2.62 13.15
N GLN A 116 6.31 3.96 13.22
CA GLN A 116 6.36 4.66 14.51
C GLN A 116 5.10 4.51 15.34
N ILE A 117 3.97 4.27 14.70
CA ILE A 117 2.64 4.34 15.32
C ILE A 117 1.81 3.06 15.20
N ALA A 118 1.93 2.30 14.11
CA ALA A 118 1.00 1.21 13.79
C ALA A 118 1.21 -0.06 14.64
N HIS A 119 2.42 -0.29 15.14
CA HIS A 119 2.77 -1.49 15.90
C HIS A 119 2.88 -1.25 17.40
N THR A 120 2.28 -0.18 17.90
CA THR A 120 2.23 0.11 19.35
C THR A 120 1.03 -0.55 20.02
N ASP A 121 1.24 -1.04 21.24
CA ASP A 121 0.15 -1.49 22.11
C ASP A 121 -0.50 -0.33 22.88
N ASP A 122 0.06 0.88 22.78
CA ASP A 122 -0.47 2.09 23.41
C ASP A 122 -1.52 2.74 22.51
N LEU A 123 -2.79 2.60 22.88
CA LEU A 123 -3.92 3.09 22.10
C LEU A 123 -3.98 4.63 22.01
N GLU A 124 -3.39 5.36 22.95
CA GLU A 124 -3.31 6.83 22.87
C GLU A 124 -2.28 7.26 21.82
N VAL A 125 -1.13 6.59 21.80
CA VAL A 125 -0.10 6.78 20.74
C VAL A 125 -0.67 6.42 19.37
N LEU A 126 -1.39 5.30 19.28
CA LEU A 126 -2.00 4.85 18.04
C LEU A 126 -3.02 5.85 17.48
N GLU A 127 -3.92 6.36 18.34
CA GLU A 127 -4.94 7.34 17.94
C GLU A 127 -4.30 8.67 17.52
N ALA A 128 -3.42 9.24 18.36
CA ALA A 128 -2.71 10.49 18.08
C ALA A 128 -1.82 10.35 16.83
N GLY A 129 -1.15 9.21 16.70
CA GLY A 129 -0.30 8.87 15.57
C GLY A 129 -1.07 8.79 14.26
N ALA A 130 -2.18 8.06 14.23
CA ALA A 130 -3.00 7.92 13.01
C ALA A 130 -3.57 9.27 12.55
N LEU A 131 -4.11 10.08 13.48
CA LEU A 131 -4.59 11.44 13.16
C LEU A 131 -3.47 12.32 12.60
N THR A 132 -2.28 12.26 13.18
CA THR A 132 -1.14 13.06 12.75
C THR A 132 -0.59 12.59 11.41
N LEU A 133 -0.47 11.27 11.22
CA LEU A 133 0.00 10.68 9.98
C LEU A 133 -0.92 11.04 8.81
N ASN A 134 -2.24 10.92 8.99
CA ASN A 134 -3.20 11.24 7.96
C ASN A 134 -3.09 12.70 7.51
N LYS A 135 -2.92 13.61 8.47
CA LYS A 135 -2.69 15.03 8.18
C LYS A 135 -1.36 15.26 7.45
N ALA A 136 -0.28 14.59 7.86
CA ALA A 136 1.03 14.71 7.21
C ALA A 136 0.99 14.22 5.76
N MET A 137 0.34 13.08 5.52
CA MET A 137 0.16 12.51 4.17
C MET A 137 -0.65 13.44 3.27
N GLY A 138 -1.78 13.98 3.78
CA GLY A 138 -2.57 14.97 3.04
C GLY A 138 -1.73 16.21 2.67
N SER A 139 -1.00 16.77 3.64
CA SER A 139 -0.11 17.92 3.40
C SER A 139 0.99 17.63 2.39
N PHE A 140 1.59 16.44 2.38
CA PHE A 140 2.59 16.05 1.39
C PHE A 140 1.99 16.03 -0.03
N CYS A 141 0.82 15.45 -0.18
CA CYS A 141 0.18 15.29 -1.50
C CYS A 141 -0.51 16.56 -2.02
N GLU A 142 -0.72 17.59 -1.17
CA GLU A 142 -1.31 18.87 -1.58
C GLU A 142 -0.48 19.61 -2.66
N ALA A 143 0.81 19.29 -2.76
CA ALA A 143 1.72 19.91 -3.72
C ALA A 143 1.39 19.64 -5.19
N ASP A 144 0.69 18.54 -5.50
CA ASP A 144 0.33 18.15 -6.86
C ASP A 144 -0.97 17.33 -6.84
N GLU A 145 -1.97 17.74 -7.64
CA GLU A 145 -3.26 17.05 -7.72
C GLU A 145 -3.18 15.61 -8.22
N ARG A 146 -2.08 15.22 -8.88
CA ARG A 146 -1.82 13.85 -9.33
C ARG A 146 -1.38 12.93 -8.19
N LEU A 147 -0.94 13.48 -7.05
CA LEU A 147 -0.59 12.71 -5.86
C LEU A 147 -1.85 12.45 -5.03
N LYS A 148 -2.05 11.23 -4.61
CA LYS A 148 -3.18 10.81 -3.76
C LYS A 148 -2.67 10.22 -2.46
N ALA A 149 -2.93 10.91 -1.36
CA ALA A 149 -2.50 10.49 -0.04
C ALA A 149 -3.26 9.24 0.42
N ILE A 150 -2.53 8.18 0.75
CA ILE A 150 -3.08 7.01 1.43
C ILE A 150 -2.70 7.13 2.91
N GLY A 151 -3.70 7.32 3.74
CA GLY A 151 -3.53 7.41 5.19
C GLY A 151 -3.55 6.05 5.87
N TYR A 152 -3.69 6.05 7.18
CA TYR A 152 -3.82 4.85 7.99
C TYR A 152 -5.07 4.89 8.86
N LEU A 153 -5.80 3.79 8.89
CA LEU A 153 -7.02 3.62 9.67
C LEU A 153 -6.89 2.43 10.63
N PRO A 154 -6.53 2.66 11.90
CA PRO A 154 -6.38 1.60 12.90
C PRO A 154 -7.73 1.05 13.34
N LEU A 155 -8.15 -0.08 12.77
CA LEU A 155 -9.44 -0.71 13.11
C LEU A 155 -9.44 -1.28 14.55
N GLN A 156 -8.27 -1.55 15.13
CA GLN A 156 -8.15 -2.00 16.52
C GLN A 156 -8.63 -1.00 17.56
N LEU A 157 -8.79 0.27 17.22
CA LEU A 157 -9.41 1.28 18.08
C LEU A 157 -10.95 1.12 18.19
N GLY A 158 -11.50 0.14 17.49
CA GLY A 158 -12.93 -0.12 17.42
C GLY A 158 -13.67 0.76 16.41
N PRO A 159 -14.90 0.38 16.01
CA PRO A 159 -15.57 0.97 14.87
C PRO A 159 -15.87 2.47 15.04
N LYS A 160 -16.17 2.93 16.26
CA LYS A 160 -16.51 4.33 16.48
C LYS A 160 -15.31 5.27 16.33
N LYS A 161 -14.19 4.96 17.00
CA LYS A 161 -12.96 5.78 16.89
C LYS A 161 -12.36 5.71 15.50
N ALA A 162 -12.33 4.52 14.89
CA ALA A 162 -11.85 4.37 13.53
C ALA A 162 -12.67 5.24 12.54
N LEU A 163 -13.99 5.28 12.66
CA LEU A 163 -14.83 6.14 11.82
C LEU A 163 -14.55 7.64 12.02
N GLU A 164 -14.30 8.06 13.27
CA GLU A 164 -13.93 9.46 13.59
C GLU A 164 -12.58 9.81 12.94
N ILE A 165 -11.57 8.95 13.05
CA ILE A 165 -10.26 9.10 12.40
C ILE A 165 -10.38 9.14 10.88
N MET A 166 -11.18 8.25 10.30
CA MET A 166 -11.43 8.19 8.86
C MET A 166 -11.99 9.51 8.33
N LYS A 167 -13.06 10.01 8.95
CA LYS A 167 -13.68 11.28 8.56
C LYS A 167 -12.70 12.45 8.66
N ARG A 168 -11.94 12.49 9.75
CA ARG A 168 -10.91 13.51 9.92
C ARG A 168 -9.80 13.40 8.89
N GLY A 169 -9.37 12.19 8.56
CA GLY A 169 -8.37 11.95 7.51
C GLY A 169 -8.82 12.43 6.13
N PHE A 170 -10.10 12.22 5.77
CA PHE A 170 -10.64 12.81 4.52
C PHE A 170 -10.63 14.34 4.54
N GLU A 171 -10.99 14.98 5.66
CA GLU A 171 -10.90 16.43 5.83
C GLU A 171 -9.44 16.93 5.73
N ASP A 172 -8.48 16.16 6.20
CA ASP A 172 -7.05 16.47 6.15
C ASP A 172 -6.40 16.14 4.79
N GLY A 173 -7.17 15.65 3.80
CA GLY A 173 -6.73 15.47 2.41
C GLY A 173 -6.32 14.04 2.02
N CYS A 174 -6.55 13.04 2.87
CA CYS A 174 -6.39 11.66 2.46
C CYS A 174 -7.39 11.29 1.36
N TYR A 175 -6.93 10.53 0.37
CA TYR A 175 -7.78 9.93 -0.66
C TYR A 175 -8.39 8.60 -0.19
N SER A 176 -7.61 7.80 0.51
CA SER A 176 -8.03 6.54 1.10
C SER A 176 -7.11 6.15 2.26
N PHE A 177 -7.30 4.94 2.80
CA PHE A 177 -6.59 4.48 3.99
C PHE A 177 -6.15 3.03 3.87
N MET A 178 -4.92 2.76 4.34
CA MET A 178 -4.49 1.43 4.73
C MET A 178 -5.27 0.99 5.96
N ILE A 179 -5.68 -0.26 6.00
CA ILE A 179 -6.39 -0.89 7.12
C ILE A 179 -5.64 -2.12 7.61
N ASP A 180 -5.78 -2.43 8.90
CA ASP A 180 -5.22 -3.65 9.46
C ASP A 180 -5.92 -4.90 8.91
N THR A 181 -5.14 -5.96 8.73
CA THR A 181 -5.65 -7.29 8.36
C THR A 181 -5.67 -8.27 9.53
N ASN A 182 -5.36 -7.77 10.72
CA ASN A 182 -5.35 -8.54 11.96
C ASN A 182 -6.65 -8.43 12.74
N GLU A 183 -6.67 -9.07 13.89
CA GLU A 183 -7.76 -8.94 14.85
C GLU A 183 -7.88 -7.50 15.34
N PRO A 184 -9.07 -6.92 15.32
CA PRO A 184 -9.24 -5.48 15.31
C PRO A 184 -9.22 -4.82 16.69
N ASN A 185 -9.47 -5.52 17.79
CA ASN A 185 -9.63 -4.88 19.09
C ASN A 185 -9.66 -5.88 20.24
N ASP A 186 -9.64 -5.34 21.48
CA ASP A 186 -9.70 -6.12 22.73
C ASP A 186 -11.01 -6.89 22.91
N GLU A 187 -12.07 -6.52 22.20
CA GLU A 187 -13.37 -7.21 22.24
C GLU A 187 -13.42 -8.45 21.35
N ASN A 188 -12.35 -8.73 20.60
CA ASN A 188 -12.27 -9.84 19.64
C ASN A 188 -13.43 -9.85 18.62
N ILE A 189 -13.86 -8.66 18.19
CA ILE A 189 -14.87 -8.51 17.16
C ILE A 189 -14.19 -8.46 15.80
N SER A 190 -14.57 -9.33 14.88
CA SER A 190 -14.06 -9.32 13.50
C SER A 190 -14.41 -8.02 12.78
N PHE A 191 -13.55 -7.57 11.87
CA PHE A 191 -13.86 -6.45 10.95
C PHE A 191 -15.10 -6.69 10.09
N THR A 192 -15.46 -7.95 9.93
CA THR A 192 -16.64 -8.38 9.16
C THR A 192 -17.93 -8.30 9.97
N HIS A 193 -17.84 -8.01 11.29
CA HIS A 193 -19.01 -7.82 12.16
C HIS A 193 -19.80 -6.57 11.74
N PRO A 194 -21.15 -6.61 11.80
CA PRO A 194 -21.97 -5.46 11.41
C PRO A 194 -21.68 -4.15 12.16
N ASP A 195 -21.04 -4.18 13.32
CA ASP A 195 -20.63 -2.97 14.03
C ASP A 195 -19.58 -2.16 13.25
N PHE A 196 -18.85 -2.80 12.31
CA PHE A 196 -17.93 -2.13 11.38
C PHE A 196 -18.61 -1.65 10.09
N ASP A 197 -19.88 -1.99 9.85
CA ASP A 197 -20.60 -1.56 8.64
C ASP A 197 -20.54 -0.04 8.41
N PRO A 198 -20.59 0.84 9.45
CA PRO A 198 -20.42 2.28 9.24
C PRO A 198 -19.11 2.71 8.60
N ILE A 199 -18.01 1.95 8.78
CA ILE A 199 -16.71 2.20 8.14
C ILE A 199 -16.79 1.79 6.67
N TRP A 200 -17.36 0.63 6.37
CA TRP A 200 -17.55 0.17 4.99
C TRP A 200 -18.51 1.07 4.22
N ASP A 201 -19.56 1.59 4.87
CA ASP A 201 -20.45 2.58 4.31
C ASP A 201 -19.75 3.90 3.97
N GLU A 202 -18.84 4.37 4.83
CA GLU A 202 -18.06 5.60 4.58
C GLU A 202 -17.14 5.43 3.37
N PHE A 203 -16.46 4.28 3.20
CA PHE A 203 -15.70 3.96 1.99
C PHE A 203 -16.59 3.99 0.74
N VAL A 204 -17.79 3.43 0.82
CA VAL A 204 -18.74 3.44 -0.30
C VAL A 204 -19.21 4.86 -0.63
N GLN A 205 -19.57 5.67 0.38
CA GLN A 205 -20.08 7.03 0.20
C GLN A 205 -19.03 7.96 -0.39
N THR A 206 -17.80 7.85 0.06
CA THR A 206 -16.66 8.64 -0.44
C THR A 206 -16.09 8.11 -1.75
N LYS A 207 -16.49 6.89 -2.16
CA LYS A 207 -15.94 6.15 -3.30
C LYS A 207 -14.44 5.88 -3.16
N ALA A 208 -13.93 5.88 -1.96
CA ALA A 208 -12.56 5.49 -1.66
C ALA A 208 -12.48 3.97 -1.53
N PRO A 209 -11.57 3.27 -2.19
CA PRO A 209 -11.35 1.85 -1.93
C PRO A 209 -10.52 1.66 -0.66
N PHE A 210 -10.79 0.66 0.16
CA PHE A 210 -9.87 0.32 1.25
C PHE A 210 -8.56 -0.25 0.70
N VAL A 211 -7.47 -0.05 1.44
CA VAL A 211 -6.13 -0.48 1.04
C VAL A 211 -5.59 -1.51 2.04
N ILE A 212 -5.13 -2.64 1.52
CA ILE A 212 -4.35 -3.62 2.27
C ILE A 212 -2.93 -3.59 1.71
N HIS A 213 -1.96 -3.36 2.59
CA HIS A 213 -0.55 -3.28 2.23
C HIS A 213 0.26 -4.22 3.13
N VAL A 214 1.43 -4.67 2.67
CA VAL A 214 2.38 -5.36 3.55
C VAL A 214 2.71 -4.47 4.76
N ALA A 215 3.14 -5.06 5.85
CA ALA A 215 3.43 -4.36 7.11
C ALA A 215 2.22 -3.83 7.92
N VAL A 216 1.02 -3.68 7.37
CA VAL A 216 -0.22 -3.41 8.16
C VAL A 216 -0.81 -4.66 8.81
N ASN A 217 -0.11 -5.77 8.75
CA ASN A 217 -0.57 -7.03 9.35
C ASN A 217 -0.08 -7.24 10.80
N GLY A 218 0.65 -6.28 11.37
CA GLY A 218 1.04 -6.18 12.78
C GLY A 218 1.38 -7.51 13.48
N HIS A 219 0.44 -8.03 14.23
CA HIS A 219 0.62 -9.27 14.98
C HIS A 219 0.37 -10.57 14.18
N TYR A 220 0.00 -10.49 12.90
CA TYR A 220 -0.19 -11.68 12.08
C TYR A 220 1.13 -12.42 11.86
N LYS A 221 1.16 -13.70 12.18
CA LYS A 221 2.35 -14.55 12.06
C LYS A 221 2.05 -15.78 11.21
N ALA A 222 2.29 -15.68 9.91
CA ALA A 222 2.20 -16.84 9.01
C ALA A 222 3.28 -17.88 9.29
N VAL A 223 4.49 -17.43 9.69
CA VAL A 223 5.62 -18.29 10.03
C VAL A 223 5.81 -18.31 11.55
N SER A 224 5.69 -19.49 12.15
CA SER A 224 5.91 -19.64 13.60
C SER A 224 7.39 -19.47 13.97
N GLU A 225 7.67 -19.04 15.20
CA GLU A 225 9.03 -18.86 15.71
C GLU A 225 9.87 -20.16 15.66
N SER A 226 9.21 -21.33 15.78
CA SER A 226 9.93 -22.61 15.67
C SER A 226 10.48 -22.88 14.26
N PHE A 227 9.83 -22.38 13.20
CA PHE A 227 10.33 -22.46 11.83
C PHE A 227 11.48 -21.48 11.59
N LYS A 228 11.48 -20.33 12.26
CA LYS A 228 12.57 -19.36 12.20
C LYS A 228 13.82 -19.86 12.89
N ASN A 229 13.69 -20.60 13.99
CA ASN A 229 14.80 -21.18 14.75
C ASN A 229 15.34 -22.45 14.09
N ASN A 230 15.86 -22.33 12.88
CA ASN A 230 16.37 -23.42 12.04
C ASN A 230 17.91 -23.56 12.08
N GLY A 231 18.60 -22.81 12.93
CA GLY A 231 20.07 -22.82 13.06
C GLY A 231 20.80 -22.08 11.94
N LYS A 232 20.12 -21.31 11.09
CA LYS A 232 20.70 -20.49 10.03
C LYS A 232 20.52 -19.02 10.34
N THR A 233 21.36 -18.18 9.74
CA THR A 233 21.16 -16.73 9.70
C THR A 233 20.00 -16.43 8.75
N GLU A 234 19.04 -15.65 9.20
CA GLU A 234 17.93 -15.18 8.37
C GLU A 234 18.47 -14.25 7.28
N LEU A 235 17.95 -14.40 6.07
CA LEU A 235 18.31 -13.55 4.93
C LEU A 235 17.35 -12.35 4.90
N GLU A 236 17.88 -11.17 4.65
CA GLU A 236 17.11 -9.94 4.52
C GLU A 236 17.31 -9.36 3.12
N LEU A 237 16.22 -8.95 2.48
CA LEU A 237 16.25 -8.23 1.20
C LEU A 237 16.43 -6.72 1.41
N GLY A 238 16.08 -6.22 2.59
CA GLY A 238 16.06 -4.79 2.93
C GLY A 238 14.71 -4.15 2.71
N GLY A 239 14.61 -2.85 3.03
CA GLY A 239 13.35 -2.13 2.98
C GLY A 239 12.33 -2.65 3.99
N ASP A 240 11.09 -2.75 3.59
CA ASP A 240 9.98 -3.35 4.33
C ASP A 240 9.68 -4.81 3.94
N ALA A 241 10.51 -5.38 3.05
CA ALA A 241 10.38 -6.78 2.66
C ALA A 241 10.47 -7.72 3.88
N PRO A 242 9.62 -8.77 3.96
CA PRO A 242 9.68 -9.74 5.03
C PRO A 242 11.04 -10.43 5.12
N ALA A 243 11.50 -10.69 6.34
CA ALA A 243 12.72 -11.43 6.57
C ALA A 243 12.58 -12.90 6.17
N GLY A 244 13.60 -13.43 5.48
CA GLY A 244 13.74 -14.83 5.08
C GLY A 244 12.83 -15.29 3.96
N GLU A 245 13.22 -16.41 3.35
CA GLU A 245 12.47 -16.99 2.21
C GLU A 245 11.04 -17.43 2.60
N LEU A 246 10.83 -17.90 3.83
CA LEU A 246 9.51 -18.28 4.32
C LEU A 246 8.60 -17.06 4.54
N GLY A 247 9.16 -15.94 5.00
CA GLY A 247 8.46 -14.67 5.10
C GLY A 247 7.91 -14.24 3.75
N LEU A 248 8.77 -14.25 2.73
CA LEU A 248 8.37 -13.90 1.36
C LEU A 248 7.37 -14.92 0.76
N MET A 249 7.53 -16.22 1.02
CA MET A 249 6.58 -17.24 0.56
C MET A 249 5.19 -17.11 1.17
N THR A 250 5.07 -16.47 2.32
CA THR A 250 3.79 -16.31 3.05
C THR A 250 3.29 -14.87 3.11
N ILE A 251 3.91 -13.98 2.34
CA ILE A 251 3.63 -12.54 2.35
C ILE A 251 2.15 -12.22 2.08
N ASN A 252 1.50 -13.01 1.22
CA ASN A 252 0.08 -12.86 0.87
C ASN A 252 -0.90 -13.42 1.91
N SER A 253 -0.42 -14.18 2.91
CA SER A 253 -1.32 -15.00 3.76
C SER A 253 -2.29 -14.17 4.57
N SER A 254 -1.88 -13.00 5.09
CA SER A 254 -2.77 -12.11 5.84
C SER A 254 -3.85 -11.50 4.94
N ALA A 255 -3.48 -11.02 3.76
CA ALA A 255 -4.40 -10.46 2.77
C ALA A 255 -5.40 -11.51 2.27
N GLU A 256 -4.90 -12.71 1.94
CA GLU A 256 -5.74 -13.83 1.50
C GLU A 256 -6.79 -14.20 2.56
N LEU A 257 -6.38 -14.29 3.84
CA LEU A 257 -7.28 -14.59 4.94
C LEU A 257 -8.31 -13.48 5.15
N PHE A 258 -7.86 -12.22 5.21
CA PHE A 258 -8.73 -11.06 5.40
C PHE A 258 -9.79 -10.96 4.29
N LEU A 259 -9.38 -11.02 3.03
CA LEU A 259 -10.29 -10.94 1.88
C LEU A 259 -11.26 -12.13 1.83
N SER A 260 -10.80 -13.32 2.22
CA SER A 260 -11.68 -14.50 2.35
C SER A 260 -12.76 -14.27 3.40
N ALA A 261 -12.40 -13.70 4.56
CA ALA A 261 -13.36 -13.36 5.60
C ALA A 261 -14.39 -12.31 5.11
N MET A 262 -13.92 -11.24 4.44
CA MET A 262 -14.80 -10.21 3.86
C MET A 262 -15.84 -10.81 2.90
N ILE A 263 -15.45 -11.80 2.09
CA ILE A 263 -16.34 -12.50 1.16
C ILE A 263 -17.26 -13.46 1.92
N PHE A 264 -16.70 -14.36 2.73
CA PHE A 264 -17.48 -15.42 3.38
C PHE A 264 -18.43 -14.86 4.46
N ASP A 265 -18.08 -13.78 5.15
CA ASP A 265 -18.95 -13.15 6.15
C ASP A 265 -19.94 -12.15 5.53
N GLY A 266 -19.90 -11.98 4.19
CA GLY A 266 -20.90 -11.24 3.43
C GLY A 266 -20.79 -9.73 3.53
N VAL A 267 -19.59 -9.19 3.79
CA VAL A 267 -19.37 -7.73 3.81
C VAL A 267 -19.70 -7.14 2.43
N PHE A 268 -19.21 -7.75 1.34
CA PHE A 268 -19.51 -7.28 -0.02
C PHE A 268 -20.98 -7.47 -0.43
N GLU A 269 -21.70 -8.41 0.22
CA GLU A 269 -23.15 -8.54 0.02
C GLU A 269 -23.93 -7.39 0.69
N ARG A 270 -23.45 -6.93 1.85
CA ARG A 270 -24.02 -5.77 2.57
C ARG A 270 -23.63 -4.45 1.93
N HIS A 271 -22.42 -4.38 1.37
CA HIS A 271 -21.84 -3.17 0.74
C HIS A 271 -21.44 -3.43 -0.72
N PRO A 272 -22.40 -3.56 -1.65
CA PRO A 272 -22.16 -4.04 -3.02
C PRO A 272 -21.33 -3.08 -3.88
N ASN A 273 -21.08 -1.86 -3.41
CA ASN A 273 -20.21 -0.89 -4.07
C ASN A 273 -18.86 -0.71 -3.37
N LEU A 274 -18.62 -1.44 -2.29
CA LEU A 274 -17.32 -1.42 -1.62
C LEU A 274 -16.24 -1.98 -2.54
N LYS A 275 -15.11 -1.30 -2.62
CA LYS A 275 -13.95 -1.70 -3.41
C LYS A 275 -12.72 -1.76 -2.51
N GLY A 276 -11.74 -2.57 -2.88
CA GLY A 276 -10.47 -2.69 -2.17
C GLY A 276 -9.32 -3.03 -3.08
N ILE A 277 -8.12 -2.84 -2.57
CA ILE A 277 -6.87 -3.17 -3.24
C ILE A 277 -5.90 -3.81 -2.27
N SER A 278 -5.18 -4.84 -2.76
CA SER A 278 -4.08 -5.48 -2.05
C SER A 278 -2.77 -5.15 -2.76
N MET A 279 -1.83 -4.55 -2.04
CA MET A 279 -0.53 -4.09 -2.55
C MET A 279 0.62 -4.73 -1.79
N GLU A 280 1.73 -4.95 -2.47
CA GLU A 280 2.94 -5.62 -1.96
C GLU A 280 2.74 -7.04 -1.39
N HIS A 281 1.67 -7.72 -1.78
CA HIS A 281 1.46 -9.14 -1.48
C HIS A 281 1.75 -10.04 -2.68
N GLY A 282 2.19 -9.46 -3.81
CA GLY A 282 2.27 -10.14 -5.10
C GLY A 282 0.90 -10.60 -5.60
N ALA A 283 0.89 -11.32 -6.71
CA ALA A 283 -0.34 -11.80 -7.34
C ALA A 283 -0.35 -13.30 -7.69
N PHE A 284 0.74 -14.02 -7.44
CA PHE A 284 0.84 -15.46 -7.70
C PHE A 284 -0.24 -16.30 -7.00
N TRP A 285 -0.73 -15.83 -5.87
CA TRP A 285 -1.74 -16.51 -5.07
C TRP A 285 -3.15 -16.44 -5.65
N LEU A 286 -3.45 -15.46 -6.50
CA LEU A 286 -4.79 -15.20 -7.02
C LEU A 286 -5.43 -16.40 -7.72
N PRO A 287 -4.77 -17.11 -8.68
CA PRO A 287 -5.43 -18.23 -9.40
C PRO A 287 -5.86 -19.35 -8.48
N SER A 288 -5.03 -19.69 -7.48
CA SER A 288 -5.34 -20.75 -6.51
C SER A 288 -6.39 -20.30 -5.51
N TRP A 289 -6.32 -19.05 -5.04
CA TRP A 289 -7.26 -18.48 -4.09
C TRP A 289 -8.69 -18.42 -4.67
N LEU A 290 -8.87 -17.91 -5.89
CA LEU A 290 -10.18 -17.87 -6.53
C LEU A 290 -10.82 -19.27 -6.65
N LYS A 291 -10.02 -20.26 -7.01
CA LYS A 291 -10.47 -21.66 -7.04
C LYS A 291 -10.82 -22.19 -5.66
N ALA A 292 -10.02 -21.87 -4.64
CA ALA A 292 -10.24 -22.30 -3.26
C ALA A 292 -11.52 -21.67 -2.67
N LEU A 293 -11.81 -20.41 -2.98
CA LEU A 293 -13.05 -19.73 -2.59
C LEU A 293 -14.28 -20.50 -3.08
N ASP A 294 -14.37 -20.79 -4.36
CA ASP A 294 -15.52 -21.49 -4.96
C ASP A 294 -15.63 -22.93 -4.45
N TYR A 295 -14.50 -23.63 -4.33
CA TYR A 295 -14.48 -24.97 -3.77
C TYR A 295 -14.98 -24.99 -2.34
N THR A 296 -14.50 -24.07 -1.50
CA THR A 296 -14.94 -23.95 -0.10
C THR A 296 -16.44 -23.66 -0.04
N ALA A 297 -16.95 -22.72 -0.80
CA ALA A 297 -18.37 -22.43 -0.86
C ALA A 297 -19.21 -23.66 -1.24
N SER A 298 -18.70 -24.48 -2.17
CA SER A 298 -19.38 -25.72 -2.60
C SER A 298 -19.54 -26.74 -1.46
N LEU A 299 -18.58 -26.83 -0.55
CA LEU A 299 -18.63 -27.72 0.60
C LEU A 299 -19.69 -27.30 1.61
N PHE A 300 -19.95 -26.02 1.74
CA PHE A 300 -20.94 -25.45 2.66
C PHE A 300 -22.30 -25.16 2.01
N LYS A 301 -22.50 -25.50 0.75
CA LYS A 301 -23.72 -25.21 -0.04
C LYS A 301 -25.03 -25.57 0.67
N ARG A 302 -25.05 -26.63 1.49
CA ARG A 302 -26.26 -27.04 2.24
C ARG A 302 -26.55 -26.15 3.45
N LYS A 303 -25.61 -25.31 3.87
CA LYS A 303 -25.70 -24.44 5.05
C LYS A 303 -25.86 -22.97 4.67
N ARG A 304 -25.26 -22.57 3.56
CA ARG A 304 -25.29 -21.22 3.01
C ARG A 304 -25.28 -21.27 1.50
N GLU A 305 -26.14 -20.50 0.88
CA GLU A 305 -26.17 -20.27 -0.55
C GLU A 305 -25.64 -18.85 -0.84
N PHE A 306 -24.65 -18.74 -1.72
CA PHE A 306 -24.13 -17.47 -2.20
C PHE A 306 -24.95 -17.03 -3.42
N LYS A 307 -25.23 -15.72 -3.55
CA LYS A 307 -25.95 -15.14 -4.69
C LYS A 307 -25.14 -15.23 -5.98
N GLU A 308 -23.83 -15.11 -5.87
CA GLU A 308 -22.85 -15.28 -6.94
C GLU A 308 -21.68 -16.12 -6.44
N LEU A 309 -20.82 -16.59 -7.33
CA LEU A 309 -19.61 -17.32 -6.92
C LEU A 309 -18.69 -16.39 -6.11
N PRO A 310 -18.08 -16.85 -5.02
CA PRO A 310 -17.10 -16.08 -4.27
C PRO A 310 -15.95 -15.53 -5.12
N SER A 311 -15.51 -16.28 -6.11
CA SER A 311 -14.50 -15.81 -7.07
C SER A 311 -14.96 -14.61 -7.89
N GLU A 312 -16.23 -14.57 -8.30
CA GLU A 312 -16.79 -13.43 -9.03
C GLU A 312 -16.96 -12.21 -8.12
N THR A 313 -17.34 -12.42 -6.84
CA THR A 313 -17.33 -11.36 -5.84
C THR A 313 -15.92 -10.78 -5.69
N ALA A 314 -14.89 -11.64 -5.57
CA ALA A 314 -13.50 -11.18 -5.50
C ALA A 314 -13.10 -10.31 -6.71
N LYS A 315 -13.36 -10.77 -7.92
CA LYS A 315 -13.04 -10.04 -9.16
C LYS A 315 -13.74 -8.70 -9.27
N LYS A 316 -14.97 -8.63 -8.82
CA LYS A 316 -15.79 -7.42 -8.87
C LYS A 316 -15.32 -6.35 -7.88
N HIS A 317 -14.78 -6.75 -6.74
CA HIS A 317 -14.51 -5.85 -5.61
C HIS A 317 -13.03 -5.56 -5.38
N ILE A 318 -12.12 -6.42 -5.83
CA ILE A 318 -10.70 -6.38 -5.42
C ILE A 318 -9.77 -6.20 -6.62
N LYS A 319 -8.80 -5.30 -6.45
CA LYS A 319 -7.63 -5.18 -7.31
C LYS A 319 -6.38 -5.64 -6.55
N VAL A 320 -5.35 -6.05 -7.29
CA VAL A 320 -4.09 -6.55 -6.71
C VAL A 320 -2.91 -6.05 -7.53
N SER A 321 -1.87 -5.56 -6.86
CA SER A 321 -0.61 -5.24 -7.51
C SER A 321 0.34 -6.46 -7.49
N PRO A 322 0.81 -6.93 -8.65
CA PRO A 322 1.85 -7.94 -8.73
C PRO A 322 3.23 -7.35 -8.45
N PHE A 323 4.17 -8.17 -8.01
CA PHE A 323 5.58 -7.79 -8.01
C PHE A 323 6.13 -7.72 -9.45
N ALA A 324 7.01 -6.76 -9.69
CA ALA A 324 7.71 -6.67 -10.97
C ALA A 324 8.63 -7.88 -11.17
N GLY A 325 8.28 -8.74 -12.13
CA GLY A 325 8.97 -10.00 -12.40
C GLY A 325 8.10 -11.26 -12.18
N GLU A 326 6.95 -11.12 -11.55
CA GLU A 326 5.93 -12.17 -11.58
C GLU A 326 5.45 -12.39 -13.03
N PRO A 327 5.01 -13.59 -13.41
CA PRO A 327 4.49 -13.88 -14.76
C PRO A 327 3.07 -13.30 -14.94
N VAL A 328 2.98 -11.98 -15.02
CA VAL A 328 1.70 -11.23 -15.02
C VAL A 328 0.78 -11.69 -16.16
N GLY A 329 1.33 -11.95 -17.36
CA GLY A 329 0.54 -12.47 -18.47
C GLY A 329 -0.11 -13.82 -18.15
N TRP A 330 0.63 -14.73 -17.51
CA TRP A 330 0.08 -16.02 -17.06
C TRP A 330 -0.99 -15.84 -15.98
N ILE A 331 -0.77 -14.91 -15.04
CA ILE A 331 -1.78 -14.64 -14.01
C ILE A 331 -3.07 -14.13 -14.67
N ILE A 332 -2.97 -13.16 -15.58
CA ILE A 332 -4.11 -12.61 -16.32
C ILE A 332 -4.87 -13.71 -17.09
N GLU A 333 -4.15 -14.62 -17.76
CA GLU A 333 -4.76 -15.77 -18.47
C GLU A 333 -5.63 -16.62 -17.53
N ASN A 334 -5.25 -16.74 -16.26
CA ASN A 334 -5.94 -17.58 -15.29
C ASN A 334 -7.02 -16.88 -14.44
N VAL A 335 -6.93 -15.56 -14.26
CA VAL A 335 -7.87 -14.80 -13.40
C VAL A 335 -8.70 -13.77 -14.16
N GLY A 336 -8.26 -13.34 -15.35
CA GLY A 336 -8.83 -12.24 -16.12
C GLY A 336 -8.00 -10.95 -15.98
N PRO A 337 -8.17 -10.00 -16.91
CA PRO A 337 -7.40 -8.75 -16.93
C PRO A 337 -7.87 -7.71 -15.90
N GLU A 338 -9.05 -7.92 -15.31
CA GLU A 338 -9.75 -6.94 -14.46
C GLU A 338 -9.17 -6.79 -13.05
N MET A 339 -8.34 -7.73 -12.59
CA MET A 339 -7.88 -7.72 -11.20
C MET A 339 -6.53 -7.04 -10.98
N LEU A 340 -5.65 -7.01 -11.99
CA LEU A 340 -4.27 -6.57 -11.80
C LEU A 340 -4.08 -5.09 -12.13
N VAL A 341 -3.24 -4.43 -11.33
CA VAL A 341 -2.89 -3.01 -11.49
C VAL A 341 -1.38 -2.80 -11.44
N TYR A 342 -0.92 -1.74 -12.10
CA TYR A 342 0.48 -1.32 -12.07
C TYR A 342 0.85 -0.69 -10.74
N ALA A 343 2.04 -1.03 -10.24
CA ALA A 343 2.66 -0.47 -9.06
C ALA A 343 4.18 -0.35 -9.26
N SER A 344 4.79 0.74 -8.82
CA SER A 344 6.23 0.96 -8.97
C SER A 344 7.03 0.72 -7.70
N ASP A 345 6.38 0.87 -6.56
CA ASP A 345 6.99 0.88 -5.24
C ASP A 345 8.11 1.94 -5.11
N TYR A 346 7.95 3.07 -5.84
CA TYR A 346 8.91 4.16 -5.80
C TYR A 346 8.78 4.96 -4.50
N PRO A 347 9.84 5.30 -3.77
CA PRO A 347 11.27 5.11 -4.08
C PRO A 347 11.96 4.00 -3.25
N HIS A 348 11.25 2.95 -2.86
CA HIS A 348 11.80 1.86 -2.06
C HIS A 348 12.95 1.13 -2.78
N PRO A 349 13.96 0.60 -2.03
CA PRO A 349 15.09 -0.10 -2.61
C PRO A 349 14.72 -1.47 -3.22
N GLU A 350 13.71 -2.14 -2.68
CA GLU A 350 13.11 -3.38 -3.18
C GLU A 350 12.29 -3.19 -4.45
N GLY A 351 11.78 -1.97 -4.67
CA GLY A 351 11.18 -1.58 -5.93
C GLY A 351 12.13 -1.77 -7.12
N THR A 352 11.61 -1.84 -8.31
CA THR A 352 12.42 -2.13 -9.48
C THR A 352 12.93 -0.87 -10.19
N SER A 353 14.13 -0.97 -10.79
CA SER A 353 14.73 0.13 -11.56
C SER A 353 14.01 0.43 -12.88
N ASP A 354 13.27 -0.52 -13.44
CA ASP A 354 12.57 -0.38 -14.72
C ASP A 354 11.27 -1.19 -14.72
N PRO A 355 10.26 -0.74 -13.95
CA PRO A 355 9.04 -1.50 -13.74
C PRO A 355 8.28 -1.75 -15.05
N ILE A 356 8.15 -0.75 -15.94
CA ILE A 356 7.43 -0.93 -17.20
C ILE A 356 8.04 -2.09 -18.00
N ARG A 357 9.34 -2.06 -18.26
CA ARG A 357 10.01 -3.11 -19.03
C ARG A 357 9.90 -4.48 -18.38
N LYS A 358 10.01 -4.54 -17.05
CA LYS A 358 9.89 -5.82 -16.33
C LYS A 358 8.48 -6.40 -16.41
N PHE A 359 7.45 -5.60 -16.29
CA PHE A 359 6.07 -6.05 -16.47
C PHE A 359 5.82 -6.47 -17.92
N GLU A 360 6.19 -5.66 -18.90
CA GLU A 360 5.99 -5.97 -20.32
C GLU A 360 6.71 -7.25 -20.74
N ALA A 361 7.88 -7.53 -20.18
CA ALA A 361 8.61 -8.79 -20.46
C ALA A 361 7.83 -10.04 -20.06
N THR A 362 6.87 -9.94 -19.14
CA THR A 362 6.02 -11.05 -18.69
C THR A 362 4.61 -11.01 -19.28
N MET A 363 4.29 -9.99 -20.09
CA MET A 363 2.97 -9.74 -20.69
C MET A 363 3.00 -9.78 -22.23
N THR A 364 3.96 -10.48 -22.81
CA THR A 364 4.21 -10.51 -24.27
C THR A 364 3.01 -10.96 -25.11
N ASP A 365 2.13 -11.78 -24.54
CA ASP A 365 0.94 -12.31 -25.22
C ASP A 365 -0.32 -11.48 -24.92
N CYS A 366 -0.20 -10.42 -24.11
CA CYS A 366 -1.30 -9.51 -23.80
C CYS A 366 -1.52 -8.52 -24.95
N ASN A 367 -2.79 -8.30 -25.30
CA ASN A 367 -3.15 -7.26 -26.26
C ASN A 367 -3.17 -5.85 -25.60
N GLU A 368 -3.26 -4.80 -26.41
CA GLU A 368 -3.25 -3.41 -25.94
C GLU A 368 -4.42 -3.09 -24.98
N GLU A 369 -5.57 -3.70 -25.12
CA GLU A 369 -6.70 -3.50 -24.20
C GLU A 369 -6.36 -4.03 -22.81
N THR A 370 -5.77 -5.22 -22.72
CA THR A 370 -5.27 -5.81 -21.47
C THR A 370 -4.15 -4.98 -20.86
N MET A 371 -3.19 -4.51 -21.67
CA MET A 371 -2.11 -3.63 -21.22
C MET A 371 -2.68 -2.33 -20.64
N ASN A 372 -3.63 -1.71 -21.32
CA ASN A 372 -4.28 -0.49 -20.85
C ASN A 372 -5.11 -0.72 -19.56
N ALA A 373 -5.78 -1.87 -19.46
CA ALA A 373 -6.47 -2.24 -18.21
C ALA A 373 -5.48 -2.30 -17.04
N PHE A 374 -4.34 -2.97 -17.22
CA PHE A 374 -3.28 -3.09 -16.21
C PHE A 374 -2.66 -1.75 -15.81
N TYR A 375 -2.28 -0.91 -16.79
CA TYR A 375 -1.56 0.33 -16.51
C TYR A 375 -2.42 1.47 -15.97
N HIS A 376 -3.71 1.52 -16.31
CA HIS A 376 -4.60 2.58 -15.81
C HIS A 376 -6.07 2.18 -15.66
N GLY A 377 -6.64 1.37 -16.59
CA GLY A 377 -8.08 1.16 -16.65
C GLY A 377 -8.68 0.55 -15.39
N ASN A 378 -7.98 -0.44 -14.80
CA ASN A 378 -8.41 -1.07 -13.55
C ASN A 378 -8.35 -0.11 -12.35
N MET A 379 -7.38 0.80 -12.33
CA MET A 379 -7.32 1.86 -11.32
C MET A 379 -8.38 2.93 -11.55
N GLU A 380 -8.66 3.32 -12.80
CA GLU A 380 -9.78 4.22 -13.11
C GLU A 380 -11.12 3.64 -12.63
N GLU A 381 -11.34 2.32 -12.85
CA GLU A 381 -12.54 1.63 -12.36
C GLU A 381 -12.57 1.62 -10.82
N LEU A 382 -11.45 1.26 -10.17
CA LEU A 382 -11.33 1.22 -8.72
C LEU A 382 -11.64 2.56 -8.08
N MET A 383 -11.11 3.63 -8.65
CA MET A 383 -11.26 5.01 -8.18
C MET A 383 -12.58 5.66 -8.60
N GLY A 384 -13.32 5.06 -9.52
CA GLY A 384 -14.53 5.66 -10.08
C GLY A 384 -14.28 6.94 -10.87
N ILE A 385 -13.11 7.07 -11.49
CA ILE A 385 -12.68 8.23 -12.29
C ILE A 385 -12.44 7.85 -13.74
N LYS A 386 -12.26 8.84 -14.58
CA LYS A 386 -11.78 8.70 -15.95
C LYS A 386 -10.79 9.83 -16.23
N LEU A 387 -9.55 9.48 -16.49
CA LEU A 387 -8.47 10.43 -16.81
C LEU A 387 -8.39 10.72 -18.31
#